data_86b772e91011f0eb8514b266e58418c3
#
_entry.id   86b772e91011f0eb8514b266e58418c3
#
_cell.length_a   1.000
_cell.length_b   1.000
_cell.length_c   1.000
_cell.angle_alpha   90.00
_cell.angle_beta   90.00
_cell.angle_gamma   90.00
#
_symmetry.space_group_name_H-M   'P 1'
#
loop_
_entity.id
_entity.type
_entity.pdbx_description
1 polymer ?
#
loop_
_entity_poly.entity_id
_entity_poly.type
_entity_poly.pdbx_seq_one_letter_code
_entity_poly.pdbx_strand_id
1 'polypeptide(L)'
;MKNFTKLVFYLFFSFTSLIYGLEIDVTKGQVEPLPMAVVSFNTENIEAEEYSSKINAVIANNLNNTGLFKILSEKSFLQSKNEVFLQPNFGDWRLIDANFLVTGKLNINSGNLNINFKLWDVYQEKLLINKNISGVNSTEWRISSHIVSNLIYEGITGEKGYFDTKVVYVAENNKGASKSKQLAMMDYDGYNHKVLTNGENLVLTPRFSPDGKSIVFLQYKNNKASVYLMNLVSKKINILGNYSGMSFAPRFSPEGKKIIFSLTERGRSNVFIQELENKKKYQITNNKYINTSPYFSPDGKKIVFSSDRAGKQNLYIKKIVNKFSTAERITFGQGNYATPVWSPRGDYIAFTKSYKKKFYIGLIKENGKGERLISEGYLADGPSWSPNGRTLTFYKIIKNSNNKYVSKLFTIDITGNIEKELLTPYEASDPDWGPSIKY
;
A
#
# COMPACT_ATOMS: atom_id res chain seq x y z
N MET A 1 -13.57 64.11 41.95
CA MET A 1 -14.01 62.73 42.24
C MET A 1 -13.98 61.94 40.92
N LYS A 2 -12.94 61.18 40.69
CA LYS A 2 -12.76 60.38 39.44
C LYS A 2 -12.97 58.90 39.76
N ASN A 3 -14.00 58.28 39.15
CA ASN A 3 -14.27 56.86 39.29
C ASN A 3 -13.33 56.07 38.37
N PHE A 4 -12.52 55.22 38.98
CA PHE A 4 -11.66 54.23 38.28
C PHE A 4 -12.46 52.90 38.16
N THR A 5 -12.93 52.59 36.99
CA THR A 5 -13.53 51.29 36.69
C THR A 5 -12.40 50.33 36.31
N LYS A 6 -12.13 49.29 37.13
CA LYS A 6 -11.17 48.21 36.84
C LYS A 6 -11.83 47.21 35.90
N LEU A 7 -11.33 47.13 34.69
CA LEU A 7 -11.65 46.07 33.71
C LEU A 7 -10.80 44.84 34.01
N VAL A 8 -11.42 43.79 34.48
CA VAL A 8 -10.76 42.46 34.68
C VAL A 8 -10.86 41.67 33.39
N PHE A 9 -9.72 41.49 32.72
CA PHE A 9 -9.59 40.62 31.53
C PHE A 9 -9.39 39.18 32.04
N TYR A 10 -10.40 38.30 31.82
CA TYR A 10 -10.25 36.87 31.97
C TYR A 10 -9.62 36.30 30.69
N LEU A 11 -8.32 35.96 30.77
CA LEU A 11 -7.65 35.17 29.74
C LEU A 11 -8.11 33.70 29.90
N PHE A 12 -8.97 33.25 29.01
CA PHE A 12 -9.25 31.83 28.82
C PHE A 12 -8.04 31.20 28.13
N PHE A 13 -7.17 30.53 28.87
CA PHE A 13 -6.18 29.61 28.32
C PHE A 13 -6.91 28.31 27.96
N SER A 14 -7.28 28.14 26.71
CA SER A 14 -7.67 26.84 26.16
C SER A 14 -6.40 25.98 26.04
N PHE A 15 -6.18 25.09 27.00
CA PHE A 15 -5.23 24.00 26.85
C PHE A 15 -5.73 23.04 25.76
N THR A 16 -5.27 23.21 24.54
CA THR A 16 -5.29 22.15 23.57
C THR A 16 -4.28 21.10 24.01
N SER A 17 -4.75 20.02 24.59
CA SER A 17 -3.94 18.82 24.83
C SER A 17 -3.44 18.32 23.47
N LEU A 18 -2.20 18.60 23.13
CA LEU A 18 -1.47 17.94 22.05
C LEU A 18 -1.42 16.46 22.44
N ILE A 19 -2.19 15.65 21.72
CA ILE A 19 -2.04 14.20 21.74
C ILE A 19 -0.69 13.93 21.06
N TYR A 20 0.36 13.77 21.85
CA TYR A 20 1.62 13.22 21.34
C TYR A 20 1.35 11.73 21.05
N GLY A 21 1.01 11.41 19.81
CA GLY A 21 1.22 10.05 19.30
C GLY A 21 2.70 9.71 19.47
N LEU A 22 2.99 8.47 19.81
CA LEU A 22 4.36 7.96 19.85
C LEU A 22 4.98 8.18 18.47
N GLU A 23 5.82 9.19 18.29
CA GLU A 23 6.50 9.48 17.03
C GLU A 23 7.62 8.44 16.86
N ILE A 24 7.23 7.26 16.34
CA ILE A 24 8.20 6.22 15.98
C ILE A 24 8.93 6.73 14.74
N ASP A 25 10.13 7.30 14.91
CA ASP A 25 10.99 7.66 13.78
C ASP A 25 11.54 6.38 13.12
N VAL A 26 10.74 5.81 12.27
CA VAL A 26 11.04 4.58 11.50
C VAL A 26 12.17 4.80 10.48
N THR A 27 12.73 6.00 10.40
CA THR A 27 13.74 6.35 9.38
C THR A 27 15.17 6.07 9.83
N LYS A 28 15.40 5.79 11.12
CA LYS A 28 16.72 5.59 11.70
C LYS A 28 16.79 4.33 12.57
N GLY A 29 17.38 3.27 12.04
CA GLY A 29 17.81 2.10 12.82
C GLY A 29 16.75 1.01 12.98
N GLN A 30 17.16 -0.11 13.55
CA GLN A 30 16.27 -1.20 13.98
C GLN A 30 15.40 -0.66 15.13
N VAL A 31 14.14 -0.47 14.89
CA VAL A 31 13.16 -0.25 15.97
C VAL A 31 12.85 -1.63 16.53
N GLU A 32 13.11 -1.85 17.81
CA GLU A 32 12.67 -3.07 18.49
C GLU A 32 11.13 -3.11 18.47
N PRO A 33 10.52 -4.19 17.92
CA PRO A 33 9.06 -4.26 17.84
C PRO A 33 8.43 -4.25 19.23
N LEU A 34 7.43 -3.39 19.42
CA LEU A 34 6.72 -3.25 20.69
C LEU A 34 5.87 -4.48 20.99
N PRO A 35 6.06 -5.17 22.15
CA PRO A 35 5.26 -6.31 22.52
C PRO A 35 3.78 -5.94 22.71
N MET A 36 2.87 -6.70 22.09
CA MET A 36 1.45 -6.47 22.13
C MET A 36 0.70 -7.76 22.41
N ALA A 37 -0.21 -7.73 23.37
CA ALA A 37 -1.17 -8.79 23.63
C ALA A 37 -2.48 -8.52 22.88
N VAL A 38 -2.89 -9.46 22.03
CA VAL A 38 -4.19 -9.46 21.37
C VAL A 38 -4.99 -10.62 21.96
N VAL A 39 -5.90 -10.32 22.90
CA VAL A 39 -6.68 -11.34 23.60
C VAL A 39 -7.85 -11.75 22.74
N SER A 40 -8.15 -13.06 22.72
CA SER A 40 -9.31 -13.60 22.03
C SER A 40 -10.60 -12.89 22.49
N PHE A 41 -11.40 -12.39 21.54
CA PHE A 41 -12.59 -11.61 21.85
C PHE A 41 -13.66 -12.48 22.50
N ASN A 42 -14.31 -11.96 23.53
CA ASN A 42 -15.47 -12.57 24.14
C ASN A 42 -16.63 -12.63 23.15
N THR A 43 -17.38 -13.69 23.22
CA THR A 43 -18.55 -13.90 22.37
C THR A 43 -19.84 -13.90 23.22
N GLU A 44 -20.85 -13.26 22.68
CA GLU A 44 -22.17 -13.17 23.36
C GLU A 44 -23.16 -14.25 22.87
N ASN A 45 -22.82 -14.90 21.74
CA ASN A 45 -23.63 -15.99 21.18
C ASN A 45 -22.73 -17.04 20.47
N ILE A 46 -23.27 -18.25 20.29
CA ILE A 46 -22.55 -19.40 19.70
C ILE A 46 -22.14 -19.10 18.26
N GLU A 47 -22.98 -18.40 17.48
CA GLU A 47 -22.66 -18.03 16.10
C GLU A 47 -21.39 -17.16 16.01
N ALA A 48 -21.17 -16.28 16.99
CA ALA A 48 -20.00 -15.42 17.05
C ALA A 48 -18.70 -16.17 17.41
N GLU A 49 -18.78 -17.32 18.10
CA GLU A 49 -17.61 -18.07 18.56
C GLU A 49 -16.70 -18.49 17.40
N GLU A 50 -17.28 -18.92 16.27
CA GLU A 50 -16.53 -19.31 15.07
C GLU A 50 -15.66 -18.16 14.52
N TYR A 51 -16.15 -16.93 14.64
CA TYR A 51 -15.45 -15.74 14.09
C TYR A 51 -14.41 -15.17 15.05
N SER A 52 -14.53 -15.40 16.36
CA SER A 52 -13.64 -14.79 17.36
C SER A 52 -12.16 -15.12 17.10
N SER A 53 -11.83 -16.39 16.99
CA SER A 53 -10.45 -16.82 16.72
C SER A 53 -9.94 -16.36 15.36
N LYS A 54 -10.80 -16.39 14.32
CA LYS A 54 -10.46 -15.94 12.97
C LYS A 54 -10.16 -14.43 12.92
N ILE A 55 -11.00 -13.62 13.58
CA ILE A 55 -10.84 -12.15 13.66
C ILE A 55 -9.54 -11.81 14.38
N ASN A 56 -9.31 -12.44 15.55
CA ASN A 56 -8.09 -12.21 16.32
C ASN A 56 -6.82 -12.59 15.55
N ALA A 57 -6.86 -13.72 14.84
CA ALA A 57 -5.73 -14.14 14.02
C ALA A 57 -5.41 -13.11 12.92
N VAL A 58 -6.43 -12.52 12.27
CA VAL A 58 -6.23 -11.48 11.25
C VAL A 58 -5.69 -10.21 11.88
N ILE A 59 -6.23 -9.75 13.02
CA ILE A 59 -5.74 -8.56 13.73
C ILE A 59 -4.27 -8.76 14.13
N ALA A 60 -3.95 -9.89 14.75
CA ALA A 60 -2.60 -10.23 15.17
C ALA A 60 -1.61 -10.25 13.98
N ASN A 61 -1.99 -10.91 12.88
CA ASN A 61 -1.17 -10.97 11.67
C ASN A 61 -0.97 -9.60 11.03
N ASN A 62 -2.02 -8.78 10.94
CA ASN A 62 -1.94 -7.43 10.39
C ASN A 62 -0.92 -6.59 11.15
N LEU A 63 -1.04 -6.55 12.46
CA LEU A 63 -0.16 -5.74 13.32
C LEU A 63 1.28 -6.27 13.31
N ASN A 64 1.47 -7.59 13.44
CA ASN A 64 2.79 -8.22 13.37
C ASN A 64 3.49 -8.00 12.02
N ASN A 65 2.73 -7.93 10.92
CA ASN A 65 3.27 -7.74 9.58
C ASN A 65 3.83 -6.33 9.35
N THR A 66 3.46 -5.35 10.19
CA THR A 66 4.04 -4.01 10.14
C THR A 66 5.50 -3.98 10.61
N GLY A 67 5.93 -4.96 11.41
CA GLY A 67 7.22 -4.98 12.10
C GLY A 67 7.36 -4.00 13.25
N LEU A 68 6.35 -3.20 13.51
CA LEU A 68 6.32 -2.29 14.65
C LEU A 68 5.86 -2.99 15.94
N PHE A 69 5.17 -4.12 15.80
CA PHE A 69 4.61 -4.88 16.91
C PHE A 69 5.07 -6.33 16.90
N LYS A 70 5.37 -6.86 18.09
CA LYS A 70 5.62 -8.27 18.35
C LYS A 70 4.41 -8.83 19.10
N ILE A 71 3.63 -9.68 18.43
CA ILE A 71 2.44 -10.27 19.07
C ILE A 71 2.86 -11.35 20.05
N LEU A 72 2.41 -11.20 21.30
CA LEU A 72 2.65 -12.15 22.37
C LEU A 72 1.76 -13.40 22.23
N SER A 73 2.27 -14.54 22.67
CA SER A 73 1.50 -15.79 22.64
C SER A 73 0.40 -15.78 23.69
N GLU A 74 -0.83 -16.15 23.32
CA GLU A 74 -1.94 -16.29 24.30
C GLU A 74 -1.64 -17.26 25.42
N LYS A 75 -0.72 -18.23 25.24
CA LYS A 75 -0.28 -19.17 26.29
C LYS A 75 0.43 -18.48 27.46
N SER A 76 0.94 -17.27 27.26
CA SER A 76 1.57 -16.48 28.32
C SER A 76 0.59 -15.61 29.11
N PHE A 77 -0.68 -15.53 28.71
CA PHE A 77 -1.66 -14.66 29.35
C PHE A 77 -2.13 -15.22 30.69
N LEU A 78 -2.09 -14.38 31.72
CA LEU A 78 -2.46 -14.76 33.09
C LEU A 78 -3.95 -14.52 33.38
N GLN A 79 -4.56 -13.54 32.72
CA GLN A 79 -6.00 -13.27 32.84
C GLN A 79 -6.81 -13.94 31.76
N SER A 80 -8.02 -14.39 32.11
CA SER A 80 -8.99 -14.91 31.14
C SER A 80 -9.57 -13.76 30.27
N LYS A 81 -10.08 -14.11 29.07
CA LYS A 81 -10.71 -13.14 28.15
C LYS A 81 -11.89 -12.38 28.79
N ASN A 82 -12.64 -13.02 29.71
CA ASN A 82 -13.79 -12.40 30.38
C ASN A 82 -13.36 -11.35 31.40
N GLU A 83 -12.37 -11.69 32.23
CA GLU A 83 -11.86 -10.79 33.28
C GLU A 83 -11.21 -9.56 32.67
N VAL A 84 -10.31 -9.75 31.70
CA VAL A 84 -9.55 -8.66 31.10
C VAL A 84 -10.41 -7.65 30.34
N PHE A 85 -11.52 -8.08 29.76
CA PHE A 85 -12.42 -7.14 29.08
C PHE A 85 -13.13 -6.21 30.05
N LEU A 86 -13.49 -6.70 31.23
CA LEU A 86 -14.10 -5.87 32.28
C LEU A 86 -13.10 -4.90 32.87
N GLN A 87 -11.99 -5.42 33.37
CA GLN A 87 -10.90 -4.61 33.94
C GLN A 87 -9.57 -5.37 33.84
N PRO A 88 -8.60 -4.85 33.06
CA PRO A 88 -7.25 -5.41 33.04
C PRO A 88 -6.55 -5.29 34.38
N ASN A 89 -5.91 -6.35 34.86
CA ASN A 89 -4.88 -6.27 35.89
C ASN A 89 -3.54 -5.95 35.21
N PHE A 90 -3.17 -4.70 35.09
CA PHE A 90 -1.98 -4.27 34.35
C PHE A 90 -0.68 -4.88 34.90
N GLY A 91 -0.63 -5.27 36.19
CA GLY A 91 0.49 -5.98 36.77
C GLY A 91 0.79 -7.28 36.04
N ASP A 92 -0.22 -8.09 35.76
CA ASP A 92 -0.08 -9.37 35.05
C ASP A 92 0.44 -9.18 33.61
N TRP A 93 0.00 -8.14 32.94
CA TRP A 93 0.42 -7.80 31.58
C TRP A 93 1.86 -7.28 31.52
N ARG A 94 2.30 -6.53 32.54
CA ARG A 94 3.71 -6.10 32.68
C ARG A 94 4.65 -7.27 32.94
N LEU A 95 4.23 -8.30 33.65
CA LEU A 95 5.05 -9.53 33.90
C LEU A 95 5.42 -10.27 32.60
N ILE A 96 4.64 -10.11 31.54
CA ILE A 96 4.92 -10.67 30.21
C ILE A 96 5.42 -9.63 29.21
N ASP A 97 5.88 -8.46 29.68
CA ASP A 97 6.42 -7.35 28.91
C ASP A 97 5.43 -6.76 27.86
N ALA A 98 4.13 -6.87 28.05
CA ALA A 98 3.16 -6.27 27.11
C ALA A 98 3.19 -4.73 27.24
N ASN A 99 3.44 -4.04 26.12
CA ASN A 99 3.30 -2.58 26.04
C ASN A 99 1.85 -2.20 25.77
N PHE A 100 1.18 -2.94 24.90
CA PHE A 100 -0.20 -2.71 24.52
C PHE A 100 -1.04 -3.97 24.71
N LEU A 101 -2.30 -3.75 25.04
CA LEU A 101 -3.29 -4.80 25.25
C LEU A 101 -4.56 -4.50 24.44
N VAL A 102 -4.94 -5.43 23.58
CA VAL A 102 -6.19 -5.38 22.81
C VAL A 102 -7.17 -6.39 23.40
N THR A 103 -8.36 -5.94 23.76
CA THR A 103 -9.46 -6.76 24.27
C THR A 103 -10.74 -6.45 23.51
N GLY A 104 -11.70 -7.36 23.46
CA GLY A 104 -12.95 -7.10 22.76
C GLY A 104 -14.08 -8.05 23.08
N LYS A 105 -15.27 -7.66 22.61
CA LYS A 105 -16.49 -8.46 22.56
C LYS A 105 -17.02 -8.52 21.15
N LEU A 106 -17.62 -9.64 20.82
CA LEU A 106 -18.15 -9.97 19.51
C LEU A 106 -19.57 -10.55 19.66
N ASN A 107 -20.49 -10.02 18.88
CA ASN A 107 -21.79 -10.66 18.68
C ASN A 107 -22.25 -10.58 17.23
N ILE A 108 -23.18 -11.46 16.87
CA ILE A 108 -23.84 -11.48 15.57
C ILE A 108 -25.34 -11.33 15.80
N ASN A 109 -25.93 -10.28 15.22
CA ASN A 109 -27.34 -10.01 15.28
C ASN A 109 -27.92 -9.91 13.88
N SER A 110 -28.88 -10.78 13.54
CA SER A 110 -29.50 -10.82 12.21
C SER A 110 -28.48 -10.87 11.06
N GLY A 111 -27.43 -11.69 11.21
CA GLY A 111 -26.36 -11.84 10.22
C GLY A 111 -25.35 -10.67 10.17
N ASN A 112 -25.50 -9.65 11.03
CA ASN A 112 -24.57 -8.54 11.12
C ASN A 112 -23.63 -8.72 12.32
N LEU A 113 -22.35 -8.55 12.04
CA LEU A 113 -21.26 -8.62 12.99
C LEU A 113 -21.13 -7.29 13.75
N ASN A 114 -21.03 -7.35 15.07
CA ASN A 114 -20.76 -6.22 15.94
C ASN A 114 -19.53 -6.54 16.78
N ILE A 115 -18.52 -5.65 16.71
CA ILE A 115 -17.26 -5.76 17.44
C ILE A 115 -17.11 -4.53 18.32
N ASN A 116 -17.10 -4.72 19.64
CA ASN A 116 -16.63 -3.71 20.58
C ASN A 116 -15.21 -4.07 20.99
N PHE A 117 -14.24 -3.18 20.75
CA PHE A 117 -12.86 -3.43 21.15
C PHE A 117 -12.27 -2.26 21.93
N LYS A 118 -11.30 -2.58 22.77
CA LYS A 118 -10.55 -1.66 23.59
C LYS A 118 -9.05 -1.85 23.32
N LEU A 119 -8.30 -0.75 23.24
CA LEU A 119 -6.85 -0.72 23.21
C LEU A 119 -6.37 0.00 24.47
N TRP A 120 -5.45 -0.64 25.19
CA TRP A 120 -4.86 -0.13 26.43
C TRP A 120 -3.35 0.06 26.26
N ASP A 121 -2.82 1.15 26.83
CA ASP A 121 -1.41 1.26 27.17
C ASP A 121 -1.21 0.63 28.55
N VAL A 122 -0.41 -0.44 28.61
CA VAL A 122 -0.22 -1.25 29.81
C VAL A 122 0.60 -0.51 30.88
N TYR A 123 1.62 0.22 30.45
CA TYR A 123 2.50 0.93 31.40
C TYR A 123 1.88 2.20 31.93
N GLN A 124 1.11 2.93 31.11
CA GLN A 124 0.35 4.11 31.54
C GLN A 124 -1.00 3.76 32.19
N GLU A 125 -1.42 2.49 32.17
CA GLU A 125 -2.73 2.00 32.63
C GLU A 125 -3.90 2.78 32.01
N LYS A 126 -3.73 3.19 30.76
CA LYS A 126 -4.62 4.11 30.07
C LYS A 126 -5.39 3.45 28.94
N LEU A 127 -6.69 3.69 28.91
CA LEU A 127 -7.54 3.33 27.76
C LEU A 127 -7.27 4.31 26.60
N LEU A 128 -6.69 3.81 25.53
CA LEU A 128 -6.40 4.60 24.32
C LEU A 128 -7.58 4.63 23.35
N ILE A 129 -8.24 3.49 23.16
CA ILE A 129 -9.37 3.34 22.24
C ILE A 129 -10.46 2.51 22.92
N ASN A 130 -11.70 2.95 22.73
CA ASN A 130 -12.91 2.15 22.98
C ASN A 130 -13.86 2.44 21.83
N LYS A 131 -14.03 1.48 20.92
CA LYS A 131 -14.80 1.66 19.69
C LYS A 131 -15.71 0.47 19.44
N ASN A 132 -16.85 0.78 18.80
CA ASN A 132 -17.79 -0.22 18.30
C ASN A 132 -17.82 -0.16 16.76
N ILE A 133 -17.69 -1.32 16.12
CA ILE A 133 -17.85 -1.51 14.68
C ILE A 133 -19.09 -2.37 14.51
N SER A 134 -20.09 -1.85 13.80
CA SER A 134 -21.39 -2.50 13.63
C SER A 134 -21.88 -2.43 12.19
N GLY A 135 -22.83 -3.30 11.84
CA GLY A 135 -23.50 -3.26 10.55
C GLY A 135 -22.76 -3.93 9.40
N VAL A 136 -21.62 -4.59 9.65
CA VAL A 136 -20.91 -5.38 8.64
C VAL A 136 -21.50 -6.78 8.60
N ASN A 137 -21.85 -7.28 7.40
CA ASN A 137 -22.33 -8.64 7.23
C ASN A 137 -21.29 -9.65 7.77
N SER A 138 -21.70 -10.67 8.51
CA SER A 138 -20.79 -11.66 9.11
C SER A 138 -19.94 -12.40 8.07
N THR A 139 -20.41 -12.55 6.83
CA THR A 139 -19.61 -13.11 5.71
C THR A 139 -18.41 -12.22 5.33
N GLU A 140 -18.45 -10.93 5.67
CA GLU A 140 -17.38 -9.94 5.43
C GLU A 140 -16.54 -9.67 6.68
N TRP A 141 -16.50 -10.62 7.62
CA TRP A 141 -15.77 -10.50 8.89
C TRP A 141 -14.32 -10.05 8.78
N ARG A 142 -13.63 -10.38 7.67
CA ARG A 142 -12.25 -9.95 7.43
C ARG A 142 -12.15 -8.43 7.30
N ILE A 143 -13.13 -7.79 6.66
CA ILE A 143 -13.20 -6.32 6.54
C ILE A 143 -13.24 -5.69 7.93
N SER A 144 -14.09 -6.22 8.84
CA SER A 144 -14.15 -5.75 10.24
C SER A 144 -12.80 -5.92 10.95
N SER A 145 -12.10 -7.05 10.74
CA SER A 145 -10.77 -7.28 11.30
C SER A 145 -9.74 -6.27 10.82
N HIS A 146 -9.76 -5.93 9.53
CA HIS A 146 -8.88 -4.93 8.94
C HIS A 146 -9.18 -3.52 9.46
N ILE A 147 -10.46 -3.17 9.64
CA ILE A 147 -10.87 -1.88 10.22
C ILE A 147 -10.38 -1.78 11.68
N VAL A 148 -10.56 -2.83 12.51
CA VAL A 148 -10.01 -2.86 13.88
C VAL A 148 -8.51 -2.66 13.86
N SER A 149 -7.79 -3.39 12.98
CA SER A 149 -6.33 -3.26 12.85
C SER A 149 -5.91 -1.85 12.44
N ASN A 150 -6.63 -1.19 11.51
CA ASN A 150 -6.37 0.19 11.11
C ASN A 150 -6.51 1.15 12.29
N LEU A 151 -7.58 1.01 13.08
CA LEU A 151 -7.83 1.86 14.25
C LEU A 151 -6.77 1.66 15.34
N ILE A 152 -6.36 0.42 15.61
CA ILE A 152 -5.27 0.12 16.55
C ILE A 152 -3.95 0.73 16.07
N TYR A 153 -3.61 0.51 14.79
CA TYR A 153 -2.40 1.05 14.19
C TYR A 153 -2.37 2.58 14.27
N GLU A 154 -3.46 3.25 13.89
CA GLU A 154 -3.59 4.71 13.95
C GLU A 154 -3.54 5.23 15.37
N GLY A 155 -4.18 4.53 16.33
CA GLY A 155 -4.19 4.95 17.74
C GLY A 155 -2.82 4.90 18.41
N ILE A 156 -1.92 4.04 17.95
CA ILE A 156 -0.57 3.93 18.51
C ILE A 156 0.43 4.81 17.74
N THR A 157 0.36 4.80 16.40
CA THR A 157 1.36 5.45 15.55
C THR A 157 0.99 6.87 15.12
N GLY A 158 -0.28 7.27 15.27
CA GLY A 158 -0.82 8.52 14.70
C GLY A 158 -0.97 8.50 13.17
N GLU A 159 -0.62 7.40 12.51
CA GLU A 159 -0.67 7.25 11.05
C GLU A 159 -1.82 6.33 10.63
N LYS A 160 -2.44 6.62 9.48
CA LYS A 160 -3.52 5.77 8.97
C LYS A 160 -3.02 4.37 8.67
N GLY A 161 -3.82 3.37 9.03
CA GLY A 161 -3.60 1.99 8.63
C GLY A 161 -3.85 1.78 7.13
N TYR A 162 -3.53 0.58 6.64
CA TYR A 162 -3.67 0.19 5.22
C TYR A 162 -4.21 -1.22 5.05
N PHE A 163 -4.72 -1.82 6.12
CA PHE A 163 -5.10 -3.24 6.13
C PHE A 163 -6.39 -3.56 5.37
N ASP A 164 -7.26 -2.57 5.17
CA ASP A 164 -8.51 -2.67 4.39
C ASP A 164 -8.33 -2.44 2.89
N THR A 165 -7.13 -2.64 2.38
CA THR A 165 -6.77 -2.39 0.97
C THR A 165 -6.67 -3.67 0.15
N LYS A 166 -6.56 -3.50 -1.17
CA LYS A 166 -6.40 -4.60 -2.12
C LYS A 166 -5.16 -4.41 -2.98
N VAL A 167 -4.64 -5.54 -3.49
CA VAL A 167 -3.57 -5.56 -4.47
C VAL A 167 -4.13 -6.15 -5.76
N VAL A 168 -3.96 -5.43 -6.88
CA VAL A 168 -4.18 -5.96 -8.23
C VAL A 168 -2.83 -6.38 -8.81
N TYR A 169 -2.81 -7.47 -9.56
CA TYR A 169 -1.57 -7.99 -10.14
C TYR A 169 -1.83 -8.84 -11.39
N VAL A 170 -0.78 -9.22 -12.08
CA VAL A 170 -0.84 -10.18 -13.18
C VAL A 170 -0.60 -11.57 -12.63
N ALA A 171 -1.62 -12.43 -12.67
CA ALA A 171 -1.49 -13.85 -12.36
C ALA A 171 -1.03 -14.59 -13.61
N GLU A 172 0.04 -15.37 -13.48
CA GLU A 172 0.65 -16.12 -14.57
C GLU A 172 0.36 -17.62 -14.40
N ASN A 173 -0.60 -18.12 -15.18
CA ASN A 173 -0.90 -19.54 -15.16
C ASN A 173 0.00 -20.28 -16.16
N ASN A 174 0.97 -21.00 -15.62
CA ASN A 174 1.95 -21.79 -16.40
C ASN A 174 1.58 -23.29 -16.46
N LYS A 175 0.35 -23.68 -16.14
CA LYS A 175 -0.12 -25.07 -16.20
C LYS A 175 -0.52 -25.44 -17.63
N GLY A 176 0.08 -26.51 -18.15
CA GLY A 176 -0.23 -27.04 -19.46
C GLY A 176 0.53 -26.39 -20.63
N ALA A 177 0.05 -26.61 -21.86
CA ALA A 177 0.69 -26.12 -23.09
C ALA A 177 0.49 -24.62 -23.34
N SER A 178 -0.50 -23.98 -22.71
CA SER A 178 -0.79 -22.56 -22.89
C SER A 178 -0.47 -21.77 -21.63
N LYS A 179 0.52 -20.89 -21.76
CA LYS A 179 0.80 -19.87 -20.74
C LYS A 179 -0.22 -18.75 -20.90
N SER A 180 -0.94 -18.41 -19.83
CA SER A 180 -1.87 -17.28 -19.85
C SER A 180 -1.55 -16.28 -18.74
N LYS A 181 -1.72 -15.00 -19.04
CA LYS A 181 -1.63 -13.92 -18.06
C LYS A 181 -3.01 -13.32 -17.87
N GLN A 182 -3.43 -13.23 -16.61
CA GLN A 182 -4.74 -12.75 -16.21
C GLN A 182 -4.59 -11.62 -15.20
N LEU A 183 -5.47 -10.63 -15.24
CA LEU A 183 -5.60 -9.72 -14.13
C LEU A 183 -6.24 -10.47 -12.95
N ALA A 184 -5.68 -10.30 -11.78
CA ALA A 184 -6.21 -10.83 -10.54
C ALA A 184 -6.13 -9.76 -9.45
N MET A 185 -6.96 -9.90 -8.43
CA MET A 185 -7.04 -9.01 -7.28
C MET A 185 -7.20 -9.84 -6.01
N MET A 186 -6.63 -9.37 -4.92
CA MET A 186 -6.72 -9.99 -3.59
C MET A 186 -6.70 -8.92 -2.51
N ASP A 187 -7.00 -9.29 -1.25
CA ASP A 187 -6.73 -8.44 -0.11
C ASP A 187 -5.21 -8.24 0.04
N TYR A 188 -4.80 -7.16 0.70
CA TYR A 188 -3.38 -6.81 0.83
C TYR A 188 -2.51 -7.92 1.44
N ASP A 189 -3.12 -8.83 2.20
CA ASP A 189 -2.48 -9.96 2.90
C ASP A 189 -2.56 -11.30 2.15
N GLY A 190 -3.00 -11.29 0.87
CA GLY A 190 -3.04 -12.46 -0.01
C GLY A 190 -4.33 -13.27 0.03
N TYR A 191 -5.33 -12.84 0.81
CA TYR A 191 -6.63 -13.52 0.86
C TYR A 191 -7.62 -13.00 -0.18
N ASN A 192 -8.76 -13.68 -0.31
CA ASN A 192 -9.87 -13.29 -1.21
C ASN A 192 -9.44 -13.10 -2.66
N HIS A 193 -8.55 -13.96 -3.13
CA HIS A 193 -8.08 -13.94 -4.51
C HIS A 193 -9.23 -14.08 -5.52
N LYS A 194 -9.29 -13.17 -6.49
CA LYS A 194 -10.27 -13.17 -7.59
C LYS A 194 -9.59 -12.89 -8.90
N VAL A 195 -9.80 -13.75 -9.91
CA VAL A 195 -9.40 -13.51 -11.29
C VAL A 195 -10.39 -12.54 -11.92
N LEU A 196 -9.90 -11.53 -12.63
CA LEU A 196 -10.69 -10.45 -13.23
C LEU A 196 -10.86 -10.59 -14.76
N THR A 197 -9.96 -11.31 -15.44
CA THR A 197 -9.98 -11.52 -16.91
C THR A 197 -9.85 -13.00 -17.27
N ASN A 198 -10.33 -13.39 -18.45
CA ASN A 198 -10.38 -14.78 -18.88
C ASN A 198 -9.04 -15.37 -19.38
N GLY A 199 -8.00 -14.53 -19.58
CA GLY A 199 -6.68 -14.99 -20.03
C GLY A 199 -6.51 -15.21 -21.54
N GLU A 200 -7.50 -14.85 -22.36
CA GLU A 200 -7.43 -14.96 -23.83
C GLU A 200 -6.42 -13.97 -24.44
N ASN A 201 -6.23 -12.85 -23.80
CA ASN A 201 -5.33 -11.80 -24.25
C ASN A 201 -4.23 -11.56 -23.22
N LEU A 202 -3.03 -11.24 -23.68
CA LEU A 202 -1.94 -10.84 -22.80
C LEU A 202 -2.28 -9.51 -22.12
N VAL A 203 -2.29 -9.51 -20.79
CA VAL A 203 -2.53 -8.33 -19.94
C VAL A 203 -1.30 -8.01 -19.11
N LEU A 204 -1.00 -6.73 -18.91
CA LEU A 204 0.19 -6.24 -18.19
C LEU A 204 -0.12 -4.97 -17.42
N THR A 205 0.68 -4.69 -16.42
CA THR A 205 0.76 -3.43 -15.69
C THR A 205 -0.59 -2.85 -15.23
N PRO A 206 -1.41 -3.63 -14.48
CA PRO A 206 -2.66 -3.11 -13.93
C PRO A 206 -2.36 -2.02 -12.87
N ARG A 207 -3.20 -0.96 -12.84
CA ARG A 207 -3.07 0.13 -11.86
C ARG A 207 -4.45 0.59 -11.42
N PHE A 208 -4.64 0.71 -10.11
CA PHE A 208 -5.88 1.24 -9.54
C PHE A 208 -6.09 2.71 -9.86
N SER A 209 -7.35 3.10 -10.02
CA SER A 209 -7.75 4.49 -9.89
C SER A 209 -7.66 4.95 -8.42
N PRO A 210 -7.45 6.26 -8.16
CA PRO A 210 -7.33 6.78 -6.79
C PRO A 210 -8.55 6.54 -5.90
N ASP A 211 -9.73 6.35 -6.49
CA ASP A 211 -10.97 6.00 -5.78
C ASP A 211 -11.18 4.49 -5.61
N GLY A 212 -10.26 3.65 -6.11
CA GLY A 212 -10.33 2.19 -6.04
C GLY A 212 -11.43 1.53 -6.87
N LYS A 213 -12.19 2.29 -7.68
CA LYS A 213 -13.35 1.77 -8.43
C LYS A 213 -13.01 1.25 -9.80
N SER A 214 -11.82 1.55 -10.31
CA SER A 214 -11.40 1.16 -11.65
C SER A 214 -9.94 0.72 -11.68
N ILE A 215 -9.59 0.00 -12.73
CA ILE A 215 -8.21 -0.41 -13.04
C ILE A 215 -7.91 -0.02 -14.47
N VAL A 216 -6.78 0.67 -14.69
CA VAL A 216 -6.20 0.86 -16.02
C VAL A 216 -5.10 -0.19 -16.24
N PHE A 217 -5.02 -0.75 -17.45
CA PHE A 217 -4.04 -1.78 -17.77
C PHE A 217 -3.73 -1.83 -19.27
N LEU A 218 -2.64 -2.48 -19.62
CA LEU A 218 -2.31 -2.82 -21.00
C LEU A 218 -2.89 -4.17 -21.37
N GLN A 219 -3.46 -4.26 -22.56
CA GLN A 219 -3.85 -5.53 -23.16
C GLN A 219 -3.38 -5.57 -24.61
N TYR A 220 -2.84 -6.73 -24.98
CA TYR A 220 -2.46 -7.04 -26.37
C TYR A 220 -3.55 -7.87 -27.01
N LYS A 221 -4.13 -7.31 -28.08
CA LYS A 221 -5.09 -8.03 -28.94
C LYS A 221 -4.55 -7.99 -30.36
N ASN A 222 -4.42 -9.16 -31.00
CA ASN A 222 -3.86 -9.28 -32.36
C ASN A 222 -2.50 -8.53 -32.49
N ASN A 223 -1.60 -8.70 -31.55
CA ASN A 223 -0.28 -8.06 -31.48
C ASN A 223 -0.29 -6.51 -31.39
N LYS A 224 -1.45 -5.92 -31.11
CA LYS A 224 -1.59 -4.46 -30.88
C LYS A 224 -1.81 -4.19 -29.40
N ALA A 225 -0.93 -3.41 -28.80
CA ALA A 225 -1.07 -2.93 -27.45
C ALA A 225 -2.09 -1.80 -27.37
N SER A 226 -3.01 -1.85 -26.43
CA SER A 226 -3.97 -0.80 -26.14
C SER A 226 -4.13 -0.60 -24.64
N VAL A 227 -4.51 0.61 -24.24
CA VAL A 227 -4.82 0.94 -22.85
C VAL A 227 -6.30 0.69 -22.63
N TYR A 228 -6.60 -0.11 -21.63
CA TYR A 228 -7.97 -0.45 -21.24
C TYR A 228 -8.27 0.09 -19.84
N LEU A 229 -9.53 0.41 -19.61
CA LEU A 229 -10.10 0.77 -18.31
C LEU A 229 -11.18 -0.24 -17.96
N MET A 230 -11.03 -0.92 -16.83
CA MET A 230 -12.04 -1.81 -16.24
C MET A 230 -12.68 -1.13 -15.05
N ASN A 231 -13.99 -1.05 -15.01
CA ASN A 231 -14.75 -0.69 -13.82
C ASN A 231 -14.92 -1.94 -12.95
N LEU A 232 -14.51 -1.90 -11.69
CA LEU A 232 -14.51 -3.07 -10.80
C LEU A 232 -15.91 -3.46 -10.30
N VAL A 233 -16.86 -2.54 -10.28
CA VAL A 233 -18.24 -2.81 -9.86
C VAL A 233 -19.03 -3.43 -11.01
N SER A 234 -19.11 -2.73 -12.14
CA SER A 234 -19.88 -3.18 -13.31
C SER A 234 -19.17 -4.23 -14.17
N LYS A 235 -17.88 -4.47 -13.96
CA LYS A 235 -16.98 -5.31 -14.77
C LYS A 235 -16.84 -4.88 -16.24
N LYS A 236 -17.37 -3.71 -16.60
CA LYS A 236 -17.28 -3.16 -17.96
C LYS A 236 -15.84 -2.76 -18.28
N ILE A 237 -15.37 -3.19 -19.46
CA ILE A 237 -14.03 -2.86 -19.98
C ILE A 237 -14.18 -1.94 -21.19
N ASN A 238 -13.51 -0.81 -21.19
CA ASN A 238 -13.48 0.18 -22.25
C ASN A 238 -12.07 0.43 -22.76
N ILE A 239 -11.90 0.66 -24.05
CA ILE A 239 -10.62 1.10 -24.62
C ILE A 239 -10.49 2.60 -24.39
N LEU A 240 -9.38 3.01 -23.75
CA LEU A 240 -9.05 4.43 -23.58
C LEU A 240 -8.32 5.00 -24.78
N GLY A 241 -7.57 4.19 -25.51
CA GLY A 241 -6.89 4.59 -26.73
C GLY A 241 -6.17 3.42 -27.41
N ASN A 242 -6.18 3.45 -28.73
CA ASN A 242 -5.34 2.64 -29.60
C ASN A 242 -4.13 3.48 -29.98
N TYR A 243 -2.96 3.04 -29.54
CA TYR A 243 -1.73 3.71 -29.86
C TYR A 243 -0.93 2.83 -30.81
N SER A 244 -0.49 3.37 -31.93
CA SER A 244 0.28 2.65 -32.95
C SER A 244 1.68 2.25 -32.48
N GLY A 245 2.13 2.79 -31.34
CA GLY A 245 3.40 2.49 -30.69
C GLY A 245 3.24 1.63 -29.44
N MET A 246 4.35 1.12 -28.94
CA MET A 246 4.39 0.38 -27.69
C MET A 246 4.13 1.34 -26.53
N SER A 247 3.03 1.12 -25.79
CA SER A 247 2.66 1.90 -24.60
C SER A 247 3.19 1.22 -23.34
N PHE A 248 3.75 1.99 -22.41
CA PHE A 248 4.27 1.45 -21.15
C PHE A 248 3.53 2.06 -19.96
N ALA A 249 3.15 1.20 -19.00
CA ALA A 249 2.74 1.52 -17.65
C ALA A 249 1.80 2.72 -17.53
N PRO A 250 0.54 2.63 -18.00
CA PRO A 250 -0.44 3.69 -17.79
C PRO A 250 -0.70 3.86 -16.29
N ARG A 251 -0.80 5.12 -15.81
CA ARG A 251 -1.08 5.43 -14.41
C ARG A 251 -2.05 6.60 -14.31
N PHE A 252 -2.92 6.58 -13.31
CA PHE A 252 -3.79 7.70 -13.04
C PHE A 252 -3.06 8.89 -12.45
N SER A 253 -3.58 10.08 -12.70
CA SER A 253 -3.26 11.27 -11.90
C SER A 253 -3.88 11.17 -10.51
N PRO A 254 -3.36 11.89 -9.49
CA PRO A 254 -3.89 11.82 -8.12
C PRO A 254 -5.38 12.14 -8.00
N GLU A 255 -5.89 13.03 -8.83
CA GLU A 255 -7.31 13.39 -8.91
C GLU A 255 -8.17 12.39 -9.71
N GLY A 256 -7.55 11.39 -10.36
CA GLY A 256 -8.26 10.35 -11.13
C GLY A 256 -8.82 10.79 -12.47
N LYS A 257 -8.59 12.02 -12.92
CA LYS A 257 -9.16 12.58 -14.15
C LYS A 257 -8.31 12.39 -15.39
N LYS A 258 -7.04 12.04 -15.22
CA LYS A 258 -6.05 11.87 -16.29
C LYS A 258 -5.30 10.56 -16.14
N ILE A 259 -4.71 10.10 -17.24
CA ILE A 259 -3.70 9.05 -17.24
C ILE A 259 -2.40 9.60 -17.83
N ILE A 260 -1.28 9.07 -17.32
CA ILE A 260 0.06 9.31 -17.85
C ILE A 260 0.64 7.99 -18.35
N PHE A 261 1.33 8.02 -19.47
CA PHE A 261 1.92 6.84 -20.09
C PHE A 261 3.04 7.22 -21.06
N SER A 262 3.79 6.24 -21.54
CA SER A 262 4.82 6.45 -22.55
C SER A 262 4.42 5.81 -23.88
N LEU A 263 4.62 6.53 -24.96
CA LEU A 263 4.48 6.02 -26.33
C LEU A 263 5.82 5.97 -27.03
N THR A 264 6.06 4.87 -27.73
CA THR A 264 7.22 4.70 -28.59
C THR A 264 6.80 4.85 -30.06
N GLU A 265 7.29 5.89 -30.69
CA GLU A 265 7.06 6.19 -32.08
C GLU A 265 8.41 6.39 -32.80
N ARG A 266 8.64 5.67 -33.89
CA ARG A 266 9.88 5.78 -34.70
C ARG A 266 11.18 5.65 -33.87
N GLY A 267 11.20 4.70 -32.91
CA GLY A 267 12.35 4.45 -32.04
C GLY A 267 12.55 5.48 -30.90
N ARG A 268 11.61 6.39 -30.69
CA ARG A 268 11.65 7.40 -29.60
C ARG A 268 10.50 7.17 -28.65
N SER A 269 10.79 7.15 -27.36
CA SER A 269 9.75 7.03 -26.34
C SER A 269 9.55 8.36 -25.64
N ASN A 270 8.31 8.86 -25.66
CA ASN A 270 7.95 10.12 -25.00
C ASN A 270 6.78 9.93 -24.04
N VAL A 271 6.75 10.78 -23.03
CA VAL A 271 5.69 10.81 -22.01
C VAL A 271 4.53 11.65 -22.49
N PHE A 272 3.33 11.12 -22.32
CA PHE A 272 2.06 11.75 -22.64
C PHE A 272 1.12 11.73 -21.46
N ILE A 273 0.27 12.74 -21.35
CA ILE A 273 -0.88 12.80 -20.46
C ILE A 273 -2.15 12.83 -21.31
N GLN A 274 -3.15 12.05 -20.94
CA GLN A 274 -4.46 12.06 -21.58
C GLN A 274 -5.55 12.31 -20.53
N GLU A 275 -6.45 13.23 -20.84
CA GLU A 275 -7.69 13.45 -20.09
C GLU A 275 -8.68 12.31 -20.36
N LEU A 276 -9.32 11.80 -19.30
CA LEU A 276 -10.25 10.66 -19.43
C LEU A 276 -11.59 11.07 -20.02
N GLU A 277 -12.07 12.27 -19.73
CA GLU A 277 -13.38 12.78 -20.16
C GLU A 277 -13.43 13.05 -21.67
N ASN A 278 -12.56 13.90 -22.16
CA ASN A 278 -12.56 14.37 -23.56
C ASN A 278 -11.52 13.66 -24.43
N LYS A 279 -10.72 12.75 -23.85
CA LYS A 279 -9.61 11.99 -24.50
C LYS A 279 -8.50 12.87 -25.09
N LYS A 280 -8.43 14.14 -24.72
CA LYS A 280 -7.40 15.06 -25.19
C LYS A 280 -6.02 14.63 -24.66
N LYS A 281 -5.05 14.54 -25.58
CA LYS A 281 -3.71 14.07 -25.31
C LYS A 281 -2.69 15.21 -25.40
N TYR A 282 -1.77 15.27 -24.42
CA TYR A 282 -0.72 16.25 -24.33
C TYR A 282 0.64 15.55 -24.27
N GLN A 283 1.56 15.96 -25.10
CA GLN A 283 2.94 15.49 -25.06
C GLN A 283 3.72 16.29 -24.01
N ILE A 284 4.33 15.58 -23.05
CA ILE A 284 5.08 16.17 -21.92
C ILE A 284 6.58 16.20 -22.20
N THR A 285 7.12 15.17 -22.84
CA THR A 285 8.49 15.13 -23.31
C THR A 285 8.51 15.08 -24.83
N ASN A 286 9.40 15.85 -25.46
CA ASN A 286 9.57 15.87 -26.92
C ASN A 286 11.08 15.92 -27.22
N ASN A 287 11.72 14.76 -27.25
CA ASN A 287 13.15 14.66 -27.49
C ASN A 287 13.50 13.28 -28.10
N LYS A 288 14.78 13.10 -28.44
CA LYS A 288 15.30 11.88 -29.11
C LYS A 288 15.54 10.70 -28.15
N TYR A 289 15.37 10.91 -26.85
CA TYR A 289 15.69 9.92 -25.82
C TYR A 289 14.52 8.98 -25.54
N ILE A 290 14.82 7.89 -24.84
CA ILE A 290 13.85 6.90 -24.38
C ILE A 290 13.36 7.33 -22.99
N ASN A 291 12.16 7.92 -22.93
CA ASN A 291 11.52 8.37 -21.70
C ASN A 291 10.36 7.40 -21.36
N THR A 292 10.47 6.70 -20.23
CA THR A 292 9.54 5.61 -19.86
C THR A 292 9.09 5.68 -18.41
N SER A 293 8.06 4.90 -18.08
CA SER A 293 7.56 4.67 -16.72
C SER A 293 7.27 5.96 -15.94
N PRO A 294 6.50 6.90 -16.50
CA PRO A 294 6.18 8.14 -15.81
C PRO A 294 5.24 7.91 -14.61
N TYR A 295 5.42 8.74 -13.57
CA TYR A 295 4.56 8.74 -12.39
C TYR A 295 4.33 10.18 -11.90
N PHE A 296 3.11 10.52 -11.49
CA PHE A 296 2.81 11.83 -10.91
C PHE A 296 3.33 11.98 -9.48
N SER A 297 3.71 13.19 -9.09
CA SER A 297 3.84 13.53 -7.67
C SER A 297 2.46 13.53 -7.00
N PRO A 298 2.39 13.33 -5.66
CA PRO A 298 1.10 13.30 -4.95
C PRO A 298 0.25 14.56 -5.11
N ASP A 299 0.87 15.71 -5.31
CA ASP A 299 0.21 17.00 -5.57
C ASP A 299 -0.17 17.21 -7.05
N GLY A 300 0.18 16.26 -7.93
CA GLY A 300 -0.09 16.34 -9.37
C GLY A 300 0.67 17.41 -10.14
N LYS A 301 1.65 18.11 -9.53
CA LYS A 301 2.36 19.24 -10.16
C LYS A 301 3.64 18.83 -10.87
N LYS A 302 4.18 17.67 -10.56
CA LYS A 302 5.41 17.11 -11.11
C LYS A 302 5.19 15.69 -11.60
N ILE A 303 6.12 15.24 -12.43
CA ILE A 303 6.25 13.83 -12.79
C ILE A 303 7.70 13.39 -12.55
N VAL A 304 7.85 12.13 -12.17
CA VAL A 304 9.13 11.42 -12.24
C VAL A 304 9.06 10.41 -13.39
N PHE A 305 10.14 10.18 -14.09
CA PHE A 305 10.23 9.22 -15.18
C PHE A 305 11.66 8.75 -15.40
N SER A 306 11.82 7.64 -16.09
CA SER A 306 13.12 7.10 -16.49
C SER A 306 13.54 7.66 -17.84
N SER A 307 14.82 8.02 -18.04
CA SER A 307 15.36 8.52 -19.32
C SER A 307 16.82 8.15 -19.51
N ASP A 308 17.19 7.81 -20.74
CA ASP A 308 18.57 7.47 -21.14
C ASP A 308 19.41 8.67 -21.61
N ARG A 309 18.92 9.90 -21.45
CA ARG A 309 19.58 11.14 -21.94
C ARG A 309 20.99 11.38 -21.39
N ALA A 310 21.38 10.71 -20.31
CA ALA A 310 22.73 10.75 -19.75
C ALA A 310 23.55 9.48 -20.11
N GLY A 311 23.25 8.84 -21.25
CA GLY A 311 23.94 7.65 -21.76
C GLY A 311 23.45 6.32 -21.15
N LYS A 312 22.68 6.35 -20.08
CA LYS A 312 22.03 5.21 -19.44
C LYS A 312 20.74 5.63 -18.75
N GLN A 313 19.89 4.67 -18.40
CA GLN A 313 18.63 4.96 -17.74
C GLN A 313 18.84 5.55 -16.34
N ASN A 314 18.30 6.76 -16.14
CA ASN A 314 18.32 7.50 -14.88
C ASN A 314 16.94 8.08 -14.61
N LEU A 315 16.67 8.46 -13.36
CA LEU A 315 15.41 9.11 -12.98
C LEU A 315 15.53 10.62 -13.13
N TYR A 316 14.47 11.20 -13.68
CA TYR A 316 14.31 12.63 -13.91
C TYR A 316 12.98 13.10 -13.37
N ILE A 317 12.96 14.32 -12.81
CA ILE A 317 11.75 15.02 -12.39
C ILE A 317 11.50 16.19 -13.32
N LYS A 318 10.23 16.41 -13.70
CA LYS A 318 9.80 17.54 -14.51
C LYS A 318 8.53 18.16 -13.91
N LYS A 319 8.50 19.50 -13.78
CA LYS A 319 7.29 20.25 -13.47
C LYS A 319 6.36 20.26 -14.69
N ILE A 320 5.09 19.89 -14.53
CA ILE A 320 4.12 19.84 -15.64
C ILE A 320 3.26 21.09 -15.74
N VAL A 321 3.21 21.89 -14.66
CA VAL A 321 2.49 23.18 -14.64
C VAL A 321 3.13 24.19 -15.60
N ASN A 322 4.45 24.06 -15.80
CA ASN A 322 5.20 24.89 -16.74
C ASN A 322 5.69 24.05 -17.93
N LYS A 323 5.07 24.28 -19.11
CA LYS A 323 5.44 23.58 -20.36
C LYS A 323 6.92 23.70 -20.73
N PHE A 324 7.56 24.81 -20.37
CA PHE A 324 8.96 25.10 -20.67
C PHE A 324 9.95 24.59 -19.61
N SER A 325 9.47 23.97 -18.51
CA SER A 325 10.37 23.44 -17.48
C SER A 325 11.30 22.36 -18.06
N THR A 326 12.55 22.39 -17.65
CA THR A 326 13.52 21.33 -17.94
C THR A 326 13.30 20.15 -17.01
N ALA A 327 13.73 18.96 -17.44
CA ALA A 327 13.75 17.78 -16.57
C ALA A 327 15.07 17.70 -15.83
N GLU A 328 15.02 17.59 -14.51
CA GLU A 328 16.16 17.53 -13.61
C GLU A 328 16.49 16.08 -13.26
N ARG A 329 17.76 15.68 -13.35
CA ARG A 329 18.22 14.35 -12.97
C ARG A 329 18.34 14.23 -11.46
N ILE A 330 17.83 13.12 -10.89
CA ILE A 330 17.89 12.87 -9.45
C ILE A 330 18.73 11.64 -9.06
N THR A 331 19.16 10.79 -10.01
CA THR A 331 20.01 9.61 -9.75
C THR A 331 21.37 9.76 -10.41
N PHE A 332 22.45 9.52 -9.64
CA PHE A 332 23.84 9.71 -10.08
C PHE A 332 24.69 8.45 -9.89
N GLY A 333 24.19 7.44 -9.20
CA GLY A 333 24.87 6.17 -8.93
C GLY A 333 25.12 5.33 -10.20
N GLN A 334 25.85 4.23 -10.04
CA GLN A 334 26.08 3.27 -11.12
C GLN A 334 24.83 2.41 -11.37
N GLY A 335 24.75 1.77 -12.55
CA GLY A 335 23.61 0.93 -12.98
C GLY A 335 22.52 1.71 -13.69
N ASN A 336 21.42 1.04 -14.02
CA ASN A 336 20.25 1.63 -14.67
C ASN A 336 19.09 1.73 -13.67
N TYR A 337 18.37 2.82 -13.74
CA TYR A 337 17.22 3.13 -12.87
C TYR A 337 15.94 3.15 -13.69
N ALA A 338 14.92 2.43 -13.24
CA ALA A 338 13.66 2.25 -13.94
C ALA A 338 12.46 2.25 -12.98
N THR A 339 11.25 2.22 -13.54
CA THR A 339 9.97 2.07 -12.86
C THR A 339 9.81 2.91 -11.58
N PRO A 340 10.10 4.24 -11.63
CA PRO A 340 9.93 5.08 -10.45
C PRO A 340 8.47 5.21 -10.05
N VAL A 341 8.20 5.18 -8.73
CA VAL A 341 6.89 5.41 -8.14
C VAL A 341 7.01 6.35 -6.95
N TRP A 342 6.26 7.45 -6.97
CA TRP A 342 6.30 8.43 -5.90
C TRP A 342 5.50 7.95 -4.70
N SER A 343 6.06 8.06 -3.50
CA SER A 343 5.35 7.79 -2.25
C SER A 343 4.13 8.71 -2.11
N PRO A 344 2.97 8.23 -1.65
CA PRO A 344 1.81 9.08 -1.39
C PRO A 344 2.09 10.17 -0.34
N ARG A 345 3.13 10.02 0.48
CA ARG A 345 3.60 11.03 1.43
C ARG A 345 4.45 12.12 0.79
N GLY A 346 4.95 11.90 -0.43
CA GLY A 346 5.85 12.83 -1.12
C GLY A 346 7.30 12.79 -0.65
N ASP A 347 7.63 12.01 0.36
CA ASP A 347 8.94 11.94 1.02
C ASP A 347 9.99 11.16 0.24
N TYR A 348 9.56 10.08 -0.47
CA TYR A 348 10.43 9.21 -1.24
C TYR A 348 9.88 8.90 -2.64
N ILE A 349 10.79 8.49 -3.51
CA ILE A 349 10.51 7.85 -4.79
C ILE A 349 11.12 6.45 -4.70
N ALA A 350 10.29 5.41 -4.82
CA ALA A 350 10.78 4.05 -4.96
C ALA A 350 11.11 3.78 -6.43
N PHE A 351 12.09 2.92 -6.69
CA PHE A 351 12.55 2.61 -8.04
C PHE A 351 13.12 1.20 -8.13
N THR A 352 13.19 0.68 -9.34
CA THR A 352 14.00 -0.49 -9.68
C THR A 352 15.38 -0.04 -10.15
N LYS A 353 16.42 -0.73 -9.69
CA LYS A 353 17.81 -0.52 -10.14
C LYS A 353 18.40 -1.83 -10.63
N SER A 354 18.99 -1.85 -11.81
CA SER A 354 19.81 -2.96 -12.27
C SER A 354 21.28 -2.60 -12.22
N TYR A 355 22.08 -3.43 -11.55
CA TYR A 355 23.53 -3.23 -11.40
C TYR A 355 24.24 -4.56 -11.16
N LYS A 356 25.34 -4.81 -11.86
CA LYS A 356 26.16 -6.03 -11.73
C LYS A 356 25.34 -7.32 -11.81
N LYS A 357 24.42 -7.44 -12.78
CA LYS A 357 23.54 -8.60 -13.03
C LYS A 357 22.53 -8.90 -11.89
N LYS A 358 22.30 -7.94 -11.02
CA LYS A 358 21.30 -8.01 -9.94
C LYS A 358 20.29 -6.88 -10.10
N PHE A 359 19.13 -7.09 -9.53
CA PHE A 359 18.07 -6.09 -9.47
C PHE A 359 17.78 -5.73 -8.01
N TYR A 360 17.44 -4.48 -7.80
CA TYR A 360 17.21 -3.92 -6.48
C TYR A 360 15.93 -3.08 -6.50
N ILE A 361 15.19 -3.12 -5.40
CA ILE A 361 14.23 -2.07 -5.07
C ILE A 361 14.96 -1.05 -4.21
N GLY A 362 14.87 0.21 -4.58
CA GLY A 362 15.54 1.31 -3.89
C GLY A 362 14.62 2.48 -3.62
N LEU A 363 15.04 3.34 -2.72
CA LEU A 363 14.38 4.58 -2.32
C LEU A 363 15.33 5.75 -2.51
N ILE A 364 14.80 6.90 -2.93
CA ILE A 364 15.54 8.17 -3.06
C ILE A 364 14.59 9.34 -2.74
N LYS A 365 15.10 10.43 -2.17
CA LYS A 365 14.33 11.65 -2.00
C LYS A 365 14.22 12.43 -3.32
N GLU A 366 13.19 13.28 -3.45
CA GLU A 366 12.99 14.13 -4.63
C GLU A 366 14.24 14.93 -5.03
N ASN A 367 15.01 15.39 -4.06
CA ASN A 367 16.23 16.17 -4.26
C ASN A 367 17.47 15.33 -4.65
N GLY A 368 17.29 14.03 -4.91
CA GLY A 368 18.36 13.11 -5.28
C GLY A 368 19.26 12.64 -4.13
N LYS A 369 18.94 13.00 -2.88
CA LYS A 369 19.68 12.56 -1.69
C LYS A 369 19.08 11.31 -1.07
N GLY A 370 19.87 10.62 -0.23
CA GLY A 370 19.40 9.49 0.58
C GLY A 370 19.02 8.26 -0.26
N GLU A 371 19.72 8.02 -1.39
CA GLU A 371 19.57 6.76 -2.13
C GLU A 371 19.95 5.59 -1.23
N ARG A 372 19.06 4.62 -1.14
CA ARG A 372 19.31 3.35 -0.45
C ARG A 372 18.60 2.20 -1.15
N LEU A 373 19.19 1.04 -1.12
CA LEU A 373 18.65 -0.19 -1.68
C LEU A 373 18.07 -1.00 -0.53
N ILE A 374 16.81 -1.35 -0.62
CA ILE A 374 16.06 -2.01 0.46
C ILE A 374 15.76 -3.48 0.17
N SER A 375 15.81 -3.90 -1.09
CA SER A 375 15.66 -5.31 -1.49
C SER A 375 16.57 -5.63 -2.65
N GLU A 376 17.04 -6.88 -2.72
CA GLU A 376 17.88 -7.41 -3.80
C GLU A 376 17.31 -8.73 -4.33
N GLY A 377 17.47 -8.99 -5.64
CA GLY A 377 17.07 -10.24 -6.26
C GLY A 377 17.76 -10.49 -7.61
N TYR A 378 17.57 -11.71 -8.15
CA TYR A 378 17.92 -12.03 -9.54
C TYR A 378 17.14 -11.16 -10.51
N LEU A 379 15.85 -10.97 -10.24
CA LEU A 379 14.99 -9.93 -10.80
C LEU A 379 14.10 -9.44 -9.66
N ALA A 380 14.03 -8.13 -9.45
CA ALA A 380 13.12 -7.45 -8.53
C ALA A 380 12.64 -6.19 -9.23
N ASP A 381 11.33 -6.01 -9.41
CA ASP A 381 10.76 -4.91 -10.20
C ASP A 381 9.33 -4.56 -9.80
N GLY A 382 8.83 -3.46 -10.34
CA GLY A 382 7.45 -3.02 -10.24
C GLY A 382 7.01 -2.61 -8.83
N PRO A 383 7.76 -1.74 -8.13
CA PRO A 383 7.36 -1.30 -6.81
C PRO A 383 6.03 -0.53 -6.85
N SER A 384 5.17 -0.74 -5.86
CA SER A 384 3.96 0.02 -5.62
C SER A 384 3.77 0.26 -4.12
N TRP A 385 3.37 1.47 -3.73
CA TRP A 385 3.25 1.91 -2.36
C TRP A 385 1.92 1.51 -1.72
N SER A 386 1.96 1.13 -0.43
CA SER A 386 0.78 1.18 0.43
C SER A 386 0.25 2.61 0.54
N PRO A 387 -1.06 2.83 0.76
CA PRO A 387 -1.63 4.19 0.82
C PRO A 387 -1.02 5.11 1.87
N ASN A 388 -0.49 4.54 2.96
CA ASN A 388 0.19 5.30 4.00
C ASN A 388 1.69 5.54 3.73
N GLY A 389 2.24 4.99 2.63
CA GLY A 389 3.63 5.18 2.24
C GLY A 389 4.67 4.53 3.16
N ARG A 390 4.29 3.48 3.92
CA ARG A 390 5.19 2.77 4.84
C ARG A 390 5.67 1.42 4.33
N THR A 391 4.96 0.86 3.36
CA THR A 391 5.26 -0.46 2.81
C THR A 391 5.19 -0.40 1.29
N LEU A 392 5.99 -1.21 0.64
CA LEU A 392 5.96 -1.43 -0.81
C LEU A 392 5.53 -2.86 -1.10
N THR A 393 4.78 -3.06 -2.18
CA THR A 393 4.68 -4.35 -2.86
C THR A 393 5.47 -4.32 -4.15
N PHE A 394 6.04 -5.44 -4.55
CA PHE A 394 6.82 -5.61 -5.77
C PHE A 394 6.90 -7.11 -6.11
N TYR A 395 7.46 -7.48 -7.26
CA TYR A 395 7.66 -8.88 -7.56
C TYR A 395 9.16 -9.23 -7.69
N LYS A 396 9.47 -10.48 -7.39
CA LYS A 396 10.78 -11.08 -7.59
C LYS A 396 10.68 -12.37 -8.38
N ILE A 397 11.71 -12.65 -9.14
CA ILE A 397 11.97 -13.99 -9.65
C ILE A 397 12.91 -14.69 -8.68
N ILE A 398 12.45 -15.78 -8.10
CA ILE A 398 13.18 -16.62 -7.16
C ILE A 398 13.27 -18.05 -7.66
N LYS A 399 14.20 -18.84 -7.12
CA LYS A 399 14.22 -20.27 -7.35
C LYS A 399 13.30 -20.99 -6.36
N ASN A 400 12.41 -21.83 -6.85
CA ASN A 400 11.58 -22.69 -6.02
C ASN A 400 12.35 -23.94 -5.57
N SER A 401 11.71 -24.80 -4.75
CA SER A 401 12.28 -26.08 -4.26
C SER A 401 12.76 -27.01 -5.38
N ASN A 402 12.18 -26.92 -6.58
CA ASN A 402 12.53 -27.70 -7.76
C ASN A 402 13.62 -27.01 -8.62
N ASN A 403 14.31 -26.01 -8.10
CA ASN A 403 15.33 -25.21 -8.78
C ASN A 403 14.85 -24.48 -10.06
N LYS A 404 13.53 -24.30 -10.22
CA LYS A 404 12.92 -23.53 -11.30
C LYS A 404 12.72 -22.08 -10.89
N TYR A 405 12.95 -21.17 -11.84
CA TYR A 405 12.66 -19.75 -11.63
C TYR A 405 11.16 -19.51 -11.69
N VAL A 406 10.60 -18.89 -10.65
CA VAL A 406 9.20 -18.56 -10.50
C VAL A 406 9.05 -17.10 -10.08
N SER A 407 8.03 -16.43 -10.57
CA SER A 407 7.72 -15.04 -10.21
C SER A 407 6.75 -15.01 -9.03
N LYS A 408 7.08 -14.23 -7.99
CA LYS A 408 6.29 -14.11 -6.77
C LYS A 408 6.21 -12.66 -6.31
N LEU A 409 5.14 -12.34 -5.59
CA LEU A 409 4.96 -11.03 -4.97
C LEU A 409 5.58 -10.98 -3.59
N PHE A 410 6.09 -9.81 -3.25
CA PHE A 410 6.67 -9.51 -1.94
C PHE A 410 6.15 -8.17 -1.43
N THR A 411 6.17 -8.03 -0.12
CA THR A 411 6.05 -6.73 0.55
C THR A 411 7.34 -6.43 1.30
N ILE A 412 7.69 -5.15 1.42
CA ILE A 412 8.84 -4.69 2.19
C ILE A 412 8.52 -3.34 2.84
N ASP A 413 8.88 -3.18 4.09
CA ASP A 413 8.77 -1.91 4.77
C ASP A 413 9.82 -0.90 4.28
N ILE A 414 9.61 0.39 4.52
CA ILE A 414 10.56 1.42 4.08
C ILE A 414 11.94 1.32 4.71
N THR A 415 12.12 0.61 5.83
CA THR A 415 13.44 0.38 6.43
C THR A 415 14.24 -0.67 5.68
N GLY A 416 13.56 -1.60 4.97
CA GLY A 416 14.16 -2.74 4.30
C GLY A 416 14.37 -3.95 5.21
N ASN A 417 13.91 -3.90 6.47
CA ASN A 417 14.12 -4.96 7.46
C ASN A 417 13.09 -6.07 7.38
N ILE A 418 11.89 -5.78 6.86
CA ILE A 418 10.77 -6.70 6.88
C ILE A 418 10.32 -6.96 5.45
N GLU A 419 10.99 -7.93 4.82
CA GLU A 419 10.57 -8.44 3.51
C GLU A 419 9.80 -9.75 3.71
N LYS A 420 8.58 -9.85 3.12
CA LYS A 420 7.72 -11.03 3.21
C LYS A 420 7.16 -11.38 1.84
N GLU A 421 7.07 -12.69 1.55
CA GLU A 421 6.33 -13.17 0.39
C GLU A 421 4.82 -12.95 0.61
N LEU A 422 4.17 -12.42 -0.41
CA LEU A 422 2.72 -12.29 -0.49
C LEU A 422 2.19 -13.48 -1.28
N LEU A 423 1.53 -14.40 -0.58
CA LEU A 423 1.11 -15.67 -1.16
C LEU A 423 0.05 -15.48 -2.25
N THR A 424 0.28 -16.11 -3.39
CA THR A 424 -0.64 -16.12 -4.53
C THR A 424 -0.85 -17.55 -5.05
N PRO A 425 -2.05 -17.89 -5.56
CA PRO A 425 -2.34 -19.24 -6.09
C PRO A 425 -1.50 -19.62 -7.31
N TYR A 426 -1.02 -18.62 -8.05
CA TYR A 426 -0.23 -18.75 -9.28
C TYR A 426 1.05 -17.93 -9.18
N GLU A 427 1.94 -18.09 -10.15
CA GLU A 427 3.01 -17.11 -10.34
C GLU A 427 2.42 -15.71 -10.56
N ALA A 428 3.11 -14.67 -10.10
CA ALA A 428 2.55 -13.33 -10.08
C ALA A 428 3.59 -12.25 -10.38
N SER A 429 3.18 -11.23 -11.13
CA SER A 429 4.00 -10.07 -11.48
C SER A 429 3.19 -8.77 -11.51
N ASP A 430 3.86 -7.64 -11.70
CA ASP A 430 3.29 -6.30 -11.89
C ASP A 430 2.24 -5.89 -10.83
N PRO A 431 2.51 -6.00 -9.53
CA PRO A 431 1.54 -5.62 -8.51
C PRO A 431 1.25 -4.12 -8.50
N ASP A 432 0.04 -3.77 -8.10
CA ASP A 432 -0.31 -2.40 -7.73
C ASP A 432 -1.17 -2.40 -6.47
N TRP A 433 -0.76 -1.59 -5.50
CA TRP A 433 -1.47 -1.45 -4.23
C TRP A 433 -2.59 -0.42 -4.38
N GLY A 434 -3.81 -0.83 -4.10
CA GLY A 434 -4.99 0.03 -4.17
C GLY A 434 -5.13 0.97 -2.98
N PRO A 435 -5.99 1.98 -3.10
CA PRO A 435 -6.32 2.87 -1.99
C PRO A 435 -7.12 2.16 -0.91
N SER A 436 -7.19 2.75 0.30
CA SER A 436 -8.14 2.32 1.33
C SER A 436 -9.57 2.47 0.84
N ILE A 437 -10.39 1.46 1.10
CA ILE A 437 -11.80 1.46 0.73
C ILE A 437 -12.54 2.27 1.80
N LYS A 438 -13.24 3.31 1.39
CA LYS A 438 -14.14 4.03 2.29
C LYS A 438 -15.45 3.24 2.37
N TYR A 439 -15.74 2.71 3.55
CA TYR A 439 -17.00 2.04 3.90
C TYR A 439 -18.01 3.06 4.40
#